data_6cd353763261e98989c5c7b86072f13f
#
_entry.id   6cd353763261e98989c5c7b86072f13f
#
_cell.length_a   1.000
_cell.length_b   1.000
_cell.length_c   1.000
_cell.angle_alpha   90.00
_cell.angle_beta   90.00
_cell.angle_gamma   90.00
#
_symmetry.space_group_name_H-M   'P 1'
#
loop_
_entity.id
_entity.type
_entity.pdbx_description
1 polymer ?
#
loop_
_entity_poly.entity_id
_entity_poly.type
_entity_poly.pdbx_seq_one_letter_code
_entity_poly.pdbx_strand_id
1 'polypeptide(L)'
;SSLALSDSIAFRAEFQGASPPQPVRYWRGPVLWDFDGRTWSIGPTILLDFVPPRGGSASYRYEIVLEPHNRHWLFALETAASLPERGARMNHDGQIMASAPVRARMRYELVSVIAPELQPNEATGAVRRALRLPDGFNPRARALAAQWRAASADDAEVVARAVGFLRGGGYAYTLEPPLLGEHSVDEFLFSTKAGFCEHFASAFVFMMRAAGVPARVVTGYQGGELNPMDSIISVRQSDAHAWAEVLLPGRGWVRVDPTAAAVPGRLESGMARAVPQAEALPLLMRPQLEWLRGLRDRWEAVAHKWNVWVLGYNPERQRDLMASFGMGDADWRSLTAMLFAFLGTMTLCLLAWSLKRLARPDPVQQAWRAFCDKLAVRGVERAPSEGPRDYAARAARALPGARRSILRIGALYVGLRYGAQATQSAVTRLRKLVREF
;
A
#
# COMPACT_ATOMS: atom_id res chain seq x y z
N SER A 1 19.29 -2.84 -2.19
CA SER A 1 18.23 -3.33 -3.10
C SER A 1 17.15 -2.25 -3.21
N SER A 2 16.69 -1.92 -4.42
CA SER A 2 15.65 -0.91 -4.66
C SER A 2 14.31 -1.26 -3.99
N LEU A 3 14.06 -2.52 -3.72
CA LEU A 3 12.86 -3.02 -3.04
C LEU A 3 12.79 -2.54 -1.58
N ALA A 4 13.89 -2.56 -0.86
CA ALA A 4 13.94 -2.17 0.55
C ALA A 4 13.60 -0.68 0.78
N LEU A 5 13.68 0.16 -0.25
CA LEU A 5 13.34 1.58 -0.20
C LEU A 5 11.93 1.89 -0.73
N SER A 6 11.17 0.88 -1.17
CA SER A 6 9.85 1.07 -1.78
C SER A 6 8.72 0.95 -0.76
N ASP A 7 7.93 2.01 -0.61
CA ASP A 7 6.71 2.04 0.20
C ASP A 7 5.50 1.40 -0.48
N SER A 8 5.64 0.90 -1.71
CA SER A 8 4.53 0.28 -2.43
C SER A 8 4.06 -0.99 -1.72
N ILE A 9 2.75 -1.22 -1.73
CA ILE A 9 2.14 -2.42 -1.16
C ILE A 9 2.55 -3.62 -2.02
N ALA A 10 3.00 -4.70 -1.37
CA ALA A 10 3.19 -6.00 -1.99
C ALA A 10 1.88 -6.79 -1.96
N PHE A 11 1.25 -6.84 -0.80
CA PHE A 11 -0.08 -7.44 -0.61
C PHE A 11 -0.71 -6.96 0.69
N ARG A 12 -2.01 -7.25 0.85
CA ARG A 12 -2.76 -7.08 2.09
C ARG A 12 -3.26 -8.42 2.58
N ALA A 13 -3.30 -8.61 3.90
CA ALA A 13 -3.81 -9.82 4.52
C ALA A 13 -4.90 -9.46 5.55
N GLU A 14 -6.08 -10.05 5.39
CA GLU A 14 -7.22 -9.92 6.30
C GLU A 14 -7.44 -11.24 7.02
N PHE A 15 -7.35 -11.24 8.35
CA PHE A 15 -7.49 -12.44 9.17
C PHE A 15 -8.91 -12.64 9.67
N GLN A 16 -9.38 -13.88 9.65
CA GLN A 16 -10.62 -14.27 10.30
C GLN A 16 -10.34 -14.50 11.79
N GLY A 17 -10.52 -13.47 12.61
CA GLY A 17 -10.20 -13.45 14.03
C GLY A 17 -8.90 -12.71 14.34
N ALA A 18 -8.22 -13.10 15.42
CA ALA A 18 -6.98 -12.44 15.82
C ALA A 18 -5.85 -12.67 14.83
N SER A 19 -5.17 -11.59 14.44
CA SER A 19 -3.97 -11.69 13.60
C SER A 19 -2.77 -12.20 14.41
N PRO A 20 -1.82 -12.92 13.79
CA PRO A 20 -0.61 -13.36 14.47
C PRO A 20 0.23 -12.16 14.94
N PRO A 21 0.98 -12.27 16.05
CA PRO A 21 1.88 -11.22 16.49
C PRO A 21 3.01 -10.98 15.50
N GLN A 22 3.49 -9.73 15.42
CA GLN A 22 4.47 -9.30 14.42
C GLN A 22 5.73 -10.19 14.32
N PRO A 23 6.34 -10.67 15.42
CA PRO A 23 7.56 -11.49 15.36
C PRO A 23 7.40 -12.85 14.64
N VAL A 24 6.18 -13.36 14.50
CA VAL A 24 5.91 -14.63 13.80
C VAL A 24 5.31 -14.45 12.41
N ARG A 25 5.16 -13.21 11.92
CA ARG A 25 4.64 -12.93 10.58
C ARG A 25 5.74 -13.06 9.53
N TYR A 26 6.06 -14.29 9.15
CA TYR A 26 6.93 -14.59 8.03
C TYR A 26 6.10 -15.06 6.85
N TRP A 27 6.14 -14.30 5.76
CA TRP A 27 5.39 -14.56 4.53
C TRP A 27 6.33 -15.23 3.54
N ARG A 28 6.18 -16.56 3.43
CA ARG A 28 7.05 -17.41 2.64
C ARG A 28 6.94 -17.13 1.16
N GLY A 29 8.06 -16.91 0.52
CA GLY A 29 8.24 -16.77 -0.91
C GLY A 29 9.25 -17.79 -1.45
N PRO A 30 10.05 -17.42 -2.47
CA PRO A 30 11.05 -18.31 -3.09
C PRO A 30 12.12 -18.82 -2.14
N VAL A 31 12.51 -20.08 -2.34
CA VAL A 31 13.62 -20.73 -1.66
C VAL A 31 14.83 -20.82 -2.59
N LEU A 32 15.99 -20.38 -2.12
CA LEU A 32 17.23 -20.35 -2.88
C LEU A 32 18.14 -21.48 -2.42
N TRP A 33 18.56 -22.31 -3.38
CA TRP A 33 19.30 -23.53 -3.11
C TRP A 33 20.76 -23.49 -3.55
N ASP A 34 21.03 -22.91 -4.70
CA ASP A 34 22.36 -22.98 -5.32
C ASP A 34 23.13 -21.69 -5.08
N PHE A 35 24.37 -21.84 -4.65
CA PHE A 35 25.29 -20.75 -4.41
C PHE A 35 26.52 -20.91 -5.31
N ASP A 36 26.80 -19.91 -6.12
CA ASP A 36 27.93 -19.89 -7.04
C ASP A 36 29.22 -19.29 -6.45
N GLY A 37 29.21 -18.86 -5.20
CA GLY A 37 30.28 -18.14 -4.51
C GLY A 37 29.90 -16.67 -4.24
N ARG A 38 28.92 -16.13 -4.96
CA ARG A 38 28.47 -14.75 -4.82
C ARG A 38 26.95 -14.60 -4.78
N THR A 39 26.25 -15.36 -5.60
CA THR A 39 24.79 -15.23 -5.80
C THR A 39 24.08 -16.52 -5.42
N TRP A 40 22.96 -16.37 -4.76
CA TRP A 40 22.00 -17.44 -4.51
C TRP A 40 20.96 -17.51 -5.60
N SER A 41 20.61 -18.70 -6.07
CA SER A 41 19.60 -18.93 -7.10
C SER A 41 18.58 -19.98 -6.72
N ILE A 42 17.36 -19.83 -7.30
CA ILE A 42 16.27 -20.78 -7.20
C ILE A 42 16.67 -22.02 -8.01
N GLY A 43 16.50 -23.20 -7.42
CA GLY A 43 16.71 -24.43 -8.13
C GLY A 43 15.54 -24.87 -9.00
N PRO A 44 15.62 -26.10 -9.59
CA PRO A 44 14.51 -26.67 -10.32
C PRO A 44 13.25 -26.70 -9.43
N THR A 45 12.14 -26.20 -9.95
CA THR A 45 10.85 -26.23 -9.27
C THR A 45 10.21 -27.60 -9.48
N ILE A 46 10.07 -28.39 -8.43
CA ILE A 46 9.38 -29.68 -8.44
C ILE A 46 8.00 -29.46 -7.80
N LEU A 47 6.94 -29.60 -8.59
CA LEU A 47 5.57 -29.49 -8.09
C LEU A 47 5.16 -30.84 -7.46
N LEU A 48 4.56 -30.77 -6.28
CA LEU A 48 4.08 -31.93 -5.54
C LEU A 48 2.55 -31.88 -5.40
N ASP A 49 1.96 -33.03 -5.14
CA ASP A 49 0.61 -33.08 -4.62
C ASP A 49 0.59 -32.51 -3.21
N PHE A 50 -0.40 -31.66 -2.97
CA PHE A 50 -0.51 -30.97 -1.69
C PHE A 50 -0.88 -31.94 -0.57
N VAL A 51 -0.03 -31.97 0.45
CA VAL A 51 -0.31 -32.69 1.70
C VAL A 51 -0.32 -31.64 2.83
N PRO A 52 -1.47 -31.46 3.52
CA PRO A 52 -1.52 -30.56 4.64
C PRO A 52 -0.47 -30.91 5.72
N PRO A 53 0.21 -29.92 6.30
CA PRO A 53 1.15 -30.18 7.38
C PRO A 53 0.42 -30.70 8.61
N ARG A 54 1.11 -31.53 9.40
CA ARG A 54 0.61 -32.06 10.67
C ARG A 54 1.12 -31.22 11.83
N GLY A 55 0.33 -31.16 12.90
CA GLY A 55 0.73 -30.42 14.10
C GLY A 55 0.72 -28.90 13.90
N GLY A 56 1.40 -28.19 14.79
CA GLY A 56 1.52 -26.74 14.77
C GLY A 56 0.97 -26.09 16.05
N SER A 57 1.52 -24.94 16.41
CA SER A 57 1.16 -24.24 17.66
C SER A 57 -0.07 -23.38 17.53
N ALA A 58 -0.37 -22.90 16.33
CA ALA A 58 -1.54 -22.07 16.00
C ALA A 58 -1.90 -22.20 14.53
N SER A 59 -3.19 -22.04 14.23
CA SER A 59 -3.73 -22.03 12.86
C SER A 59 -4.42 -20.70 12.60
N TYR A 60 -4.19 -20.12 11.42
CA TYR A 60 -4.75 -18.85 10.98
C TYR A 60 -5.43 -19.00 9.64
N ARG A 61 -6.69 -18.54 9.55
CA ARG A 61 -7.42 -18.39 8.29
C ARG A 61 -7.40 -16.92 7.88
N TYR A 62 -7.04 -16.67 6.64
CA TYR A 62 -6.91 -15.30 6.14
C TYR A 62 -7.07 -15.22 4.63
N GLU A 63 -7.36 -14.05 4.17
CA GLU A 63 -7.44 -13.68 2.76
C GLU A 63 -6.26 -12.79 2.39
N ILE A 64 -5.68 -13.01 1.22
CA ILE A 64 -4.65 -12.14 0.64
C ILE A 64 -5.18 -11.45 -0.61
N VAL A 65 -4.94 -10.15 -0.68
CA VAL A 65 -5.05 -9.35 -1.91
C VAL A 65 -3.63 -9.00 -2.36
N LEU A 66 -3.14 -9.76 -3.36
CA LEU A 66 -1.77 -9.69 -3.88
C LEU A 66 -1.70 -8.70 -5.04
N GLU A 67 -0.72 -7.79 -4.99
CA GLU A 67 -0.43 -6.87 -6.09
C GLU A 67 0.34 -7.60 -7.23
N PRO A 68 0.21 -7.15 -8.50
CA PRO A 68 0.88 -7.80 -9.63
C PRO A 68 2.39 -7.68 -9.53
N HIS A 69 3.10 -8.79 -9.74
CA HIS A 69 4.57 -8.85 -9.72
C HIS A 69 5.17 -9.65 -10.89
N ASN A 70 4.33 -10.14 -11.81
CA ASN A 70 4.74 -10.88 -13.01
C ASN A 70 5.54 -12.16 -12.76
N ARG A 71 5.31 -12.82 -11.62
CA ARG A 71 5.92 -14.09 -11.22
C ARG A 71 4.83 -15.09 -10.86
N HIS A 72 5.20 -16.37 -10.71
CA HIS A 72 4.26 -17.46 -10.40
C HIS A 72 4.01 -17.68 -8.91
N TRP A 73 4.85 -17.17 -8.01
CA TRP A 73 4.73 -17.46 -6.58
C TRP A 73 3.64 -16.64 -5.90
N LEU A 74 2.95 -17.32 -4.97
CA LEU A 74 2.01 -16.72 -4.05
C LEU A 74 2.62 -16.76 -2.64
N PHE A 75 2.28 -15.78 -1.83
CA PHE A 75 2.79 -15.70 -0.46
C PHE A 75 1.81 -16.35 0.50
N ALA A 76 2.35 -17.05 1.51
CA ALA A 76 1.61 -17.64 2.60
C ALA A 76 2.32 -17.35 3.93
N LEU A 77 1.56 -17.19 5.00
CA LEU A 77 2.10 -17.07 6.34
C LEU A 77 2.74 -18.40 6.74
N GLU A 78 4.02 -18.38 7.12
CA GLU A 78 4.76 -19.59 7.59
C GLU A 78 4.57 -20.78 6.65
N THR A 79 3.71 -21.72 7.04
CA THR A 79 3.43 -22.94 6.29
C THR A 79 1.96 -23.03 5.94
N ALA A 80 1.65 -23.04 4.63
CA ALA A 80 0.29 -23.19 4.17
C ALA A 80 -0.28 -24.57 4.51
N ALA A 81 -1.45 -24.58 5.12
CA ALA A 81 -2.25 -25.78 5.40
C ALA A 81 -3.41 -25.96 4.43
N SER A 82 -3.61 -25.04 3.50
CA SER A 82 -4.54 -25.14 2.36
C SER A 82 -3.91 -24.54 1.12
N LEU A 83 -4.50 -24.81 -0.03
CA LEU A 83 -4.19 -24.12 -1.28
C LEU A 83 -5.37 -23.22 -1.68
N PRO A 84 -5.13 -22.16 -2.47
CA PRO A 84 -6.20 -21.42 -3.13
C PRO A 84 -7.10 -22.36 -3.95
N GLU A 85 -8.41 -22.08 -4.01
CA GLU A 85 -9.40 -22.95 -4.63
C GLU A 85 -9.12 -23.27 -6.11
N ARG A 86 -8.44 -22.41 -6.84
CA ARG A 86 -8.19 -22.59 -8.28
C ARG A 86 -6.77 -22.22 -8.68
N GLY A 87 -6.18 -23.05 -9.54
CA GLY A 87 -4.99 -22.71 -10.30
C GLY A 87 -3.70 -22.54 -9.50
N ALA A 88 -3.61 -23.14 -8.32
CA ALA A 88 -2.40 -23.12 -7.52
C ALA A 88 -1.92 -24.52 -7.18
N ARG A 89 -0.60 -24.70 -7.08
CA ARG A 89 0.05 -25.95 -6.66
C ARG A 89 1.17 -25.62 -5.67
N MET A 90 1.56 -26.59 -4.86
CA MET A 90 2.70 -26.45 -3.96
C MET A 90 3.94 -27.09 -4.59
N ASN A 91 5.07 -26.45 -4.44
CA ASN A 91 6.35 -27.06 -4.78
C ASN A 91 6.95 -27.81 -3.56
N HIS A 92 8.04 -28.53 -3.79
CA HIS A 92 8.74 -29.29 -2.74
C HIS A 92 9.32 -28.41 -1.62
N ASP A 93 9.40 -27.10 -1.83
CA ASP A 93 9.88 -26.13 -0.84
C ASP A 93 8.76 -25.59 0.06
N GLY A 94 7.52 -26.10 -0.10
CA GLY A 94 6.35 -25.57 0.60
C GLY A 94 5.89 -24.20 0.11
N GLN A 95 6.33 -23.79 -1.10
CA GLN A 95 5.92 -22.55 -1.73
C GLN A 95 4.71 -22.78 -2.63
N ILE A 96 3.74 -21.88 -2.57
CA ILE A 96 2.55 -21.92 -3.44
C ILE A 96 2.89 -21.25 -4.78
N MET A 97 2.56 -21.96 -5.87
CA MET A 97 2.80 -21.53 -7.25
C MET A 97 1.48 -21.39 -7.99
N ALA A 98 1.22 -20.21 -8.54
CA ALA A 98 0.10 -20.01 -9.46
C ALA A 98 0.38 -20.65 -10.84
N SER A 99 -0.65 -21.10 -11.53
CA SER A 99 -0.53 -21.67 -12.89
C SER A 99 -0.06 -20.66 -13.94
N ALA A 100 -0.32 -19.38 -13.73
CA ALA A 100 0.13 -18.28 -14.59
C ALA A 100 0.81 -17.18 -13.76
N PRO A 101 1.69 -16.37 -14.37
CA PRO A 101 2.29 -15.20 -13.68
C PRO A 101 1.22 -14.23 -13.19
N VAL A 102 1.37 -13.70 -11.98
CA VAL A 102 0.46 -12.72 -11.38
C VAL A 102 0.66 -11.36 -12.07
N ARG A 103 -0.15 -11.11 -13.11
CA ARG A 103 -0.10 -9.88 -13.93
C ARG A 103 -1.18 -8.86 -13.57
N ALA A 104 -2.19 -9.29 -12.82
CA ALA A 104 -3.25 -8.47 -12.28
C ALA A 104 -3.37 -8.72 -10.79
N ARG A 105 -3.98 -7.79 -10.07
CA ARG A 105 -4.28 -7.96 -8.64
C ARG A 105 -5.09 -9.25 -8.45
N MET A 106 -4.67 -10.07 -7.49
CA MET A 106 -5.23 -11.41 -7.26
C MET A 106 -5.67 -11.54 -5.80
N ARG A 107 -6.84 -12.14 -5.60
CA ARG A 107 -7.41 -12.44 -4.29
C ARG A 107 -7.45 -13.95 -4.09
N TYR A 108 -7.04 -14.42 -2.91
CA TYR A 108 -7.10 -15.83 -2.54
C TYR A 108 -7.16 -16.01 -1.03
N GLU A 109 -7.80 -17.10 -0.61
CA GLU A 109 -7.91 -17.49 0.80
C GLU A 109 -6.93 -18.60 1.13
N LEU A 110 -6.41 -18.60 2.35
CA LEU A 110 -5.50 -19.61 2.86
C LEU A 110 -5.79 -19.93 4.33
N VAL A 111 -5.42 -21.15 4.70
CA VAL A 111 -5.16 -21.54 6.08
C VAL A 111 -3.67 -21.83 6.22
N SER A 112 -3.04 -21.28 7.26
CA SER A 112 -1.64 -21.54 7.58
C SER A 112 -1.49 -21.97 9.02
N VAL A 113 -0.42 -22.73 9.28
CA VAL A 113 -0.05 -23.16 10.63
C VAL A 113 1.34 -22.65 11.00
N ILE A 114 1.50 -22.29 12.26
CA ILE A 114 2.78 -21.83 12.81
C ILE A 114 3.51 -23.02 13.40
N ALA A 115 4.83 -23.14 13.08
CA ALA A 115 5.73 -24.18 13.57
C ALA A 115 5.14 -25.61 13.43
N PRO A 116 4.67 -26.02 12.24
CA PRO A 116 4.25 -27.40 12.04
C PRO A 116 5.46 -28.34 12.09
N GLU A 117 5.19 -29.63 12.24
CA GLU A 117 6.18 -30.67 11.95
C GLU A 117 6.38 -30.72 10.43
N LEU A 118 7.45 -30.08 9.96
CA LEU A 118 7.82 -30.08 8.55
C LEU A 118 8.66 -31.32 8.26
N GLN A 119 8.18 -32.17 7.37
CA GLN A 119 8.78 -33.38 6.78
C GLN A 119 10.10 -33.81 7.41
N PRO A 120 10.10 -34.76 8.38
CA PRO A 120 11.31 -35.15 9.09
C PRO A 120 12.31 -35.88 8.17
N ASN A 121 11.88 -36.39 7.01
CA ASN A 121 12.68 -37.15 6.06
C ASN A 121 12.75 -36.43 4.71
N GLU A 122 13.79 -35.63 4.52
CA GLU A 122 14.09 -35.02 3.23
C GLU A 122 14.78 -36.03 2.29
N ALA A 123 14.51 -35.94 0.98
CA ALA A 123 15.17 -36.78 -0.01
C ALA A 123 16.69 -36.60 0.00
N THR A 124 17.47 -37.67 -0.09
CA THR A 124 18.94 -37.63 -0.08
C THR A 124 19.53 -36.68 -1.11
N GLY A 125 18.87 -36.48 -2.26
CA GLY A 125 19.28 -35.51 -3.29
C GLY A 125 19.16 -34.06 -2.83
N ALA A 126 18.08 -33.73 -2.12
CA ALA A 126 17.85 -32.39 -1.56
C ALA A 126 18.84 -32.10 -0.42
N VAL A 127 19.09 -33.09 0.47
CA VAL A 127 20.08 -32.96 1.52
C VAL A 127 21.48 -32.67 0.95
N ARG A 128 21.92 -33.47 -0.05
CA ARG A 128 23.22 -33.22 -0.72
C ARG A 128 23.28 -31.85 -1.38
N ARG A 129 22.19 -31.37 -1.95
CA ARG A 129 22.12 -30.05 -2.55
C ARG A 129 22.23 -28.94 -1.48
N ALA A 130 21.56 -29.12 -0.34
CA ALA A 130 21.58 -28.20 0.79
C ALA A 130 22.93 -28.13 1.51
N LEU A 131 23.87 -28.98 1.16
CA LEU A 131 25.26 -28.99 1.64
C LEU A 131 26.26 -28.42 0.62
N ARG A 132 25.82 -28.21 -0.63
CA ARG A 132 26.74 -27.82 -1.72
C ARG A 132 27.25 -26.39 -1.53
N LEU A 133 28.57 -26.24 -1.60
CA LEU A 133 29.28 -24.96 -1.65
C LEU A 133 30.38 -25.05 -2.72
N PRO A 134 30.61 -23.98 -3.49
CA PRO A 134 31.72 -23.91 -4.43
C PRO A 134 33.05 -23.88 -3.68
N ASP A 135 34.08 -24.52 -4.25
CA ASP A 135 35.41 -24.54 -3.68
C ASP A 135 36.11 -23.17 -3.78
N GLY A 136 37.10 -22.95 -2.91
CA GLY A 136 37.98 -21.76 -2.95
C GLY A 136 37.39 -20.50 -2.32
N PHE A 137 36.12 -20.46 -2.00
CA PHE A 137 35.47 -19.27 -1.42
C PHE A 137 35.43 -19.29 0.11
N ASN A 138 35.62 -18.10 0.72
CA ASN A 138 35.43 -17.80 2.13
C ASN A 138 36.19 -18.73 3.10
N PRO A 139 37.54 -18.79 3.03
CA PRO A 139 38.35 -19.74 3.80
C PRO A 139 38.24 -19.53 5.32
N ARG A 140 38.08 -18.30 5.80
CA ARG A 140 37.95 -17.99 7.22
C ARG A 140 36.62 -18.48 7.78
N ALA A 141 35.51 -18.28 7.07
CA ALA A 141 34.19 -18.78 7.45
C ALA A 141 34.19 -20.33 7.46
N ARG A 142 34.84 -20.98 6.49
CA ARG A 142 35.01 -22.45 6.49
C ARG A 142 35.80 -22.95 7.69
N ALA A 143 36.91 -22.31 8.03
CA ALA A 143 37.71 -22.67 9.19
C ALA A 143 36.92 -22.52 10.50
N LEU A 144 36.18 -21.44 10.67
CA LEU A 144 35.31 -21.21 11.81
C LEU A 144 34.20 -22.26 11.91
N ALA A 145 33.55 -22.57 10.80
CA ALA A 145 32.49 -23.58 10.70
C ALA A 145 33.02 -24.98 11.07
N ALA A 146 34.22 -25.34 10.62
CA ALA A 146 34.88 -26.58 10.99
C ALA A 146 35.19 -26.64 12.49
N GLN A 147 35.64 -25.55 13.11
CA GLN A 147 35.84 -25.46 14.56
C GLN A 147 34.50 -25.67 15.32
N TRP A 148 33.41 -25.04 14.86
CA TRP A 148 32.11 -25.26 15.49
C TRP A 148 31.66 -26.71 15.36
N ARG A 149 31.85 -27.34 14.19
CA ARG A 149 31.50 -28.75 13.99
C ARG A 149 32.29 -29.67 14.94
N ALA A 150 33.59 -29.45 15.08
CA ALA A 150 34.44 -30.23 15.98
C ALA A 150 34.08 -30.05 17.46
N ALA A 151 33.53 -28.89 17.85
CA ALA A 151 33.17 -28.55 19.22
C ALA A 151 31.71 -28.85 19.57
N SER A 152 30.90 -29.38 18.62
CA SER A 152 29.46 -29.60 18.80
C SER A 152 29.09 -31.07 18.72
N ALA A 153 28.21 -31.50 19.60
CA ALA A 153 27.71 -32.88 19.66
C ALA A 153 26.71 -33.17 18.49
N ASP A 154 25.93 -32.18 18.11
CA ASP A 154 24.91 -32.32 17.06
C ASP A 154 24.75 -31.06 16.21
N ASP A 155 23.85 -31.11 15.23
CA ASP A 155 23.58 -29.99 14.32
C ASP A 155 22.90 -28.81 15.02
N ALA A 156 22.06 -29.07 16.02
CA ALA A 156 21.38 -28.02 16.76
C ALA A 156 22.38 -27.18 17.59
N GLU A 157 23.42 -27.79 18.12
CA GLU A 157 24.48 -27.07 18.80
C GLU A 157 25.33 -26.22 17.84
N VAL A 158 25.59 -26.69 16.61
CA VAL A 158 26.25 -25.89 15.58
C VAL A 158 25.43 -24.65 15.26
N VAL A 159 24.12 -24.82 15.08
CA VAL A 159 23.17 -23.69 14.84
C VAL A 159 23.22 -22.71 16.01
N ALA A 160 23.15 -23.18 17.24
CA ALA A 160 23.20 -22.33 18.45
C ALA A 160 24.49 -21.51 18.53
N ARG A 161 25.65 -22.12 18.21
CA ARG A 161 26.95 -21.42 18.15
C ARG A 161 26.97 -20.33 17.10
N ALA A 162 26.45 -20.59 15.89
CA ALA A 162 26.38 -19.61 14.82
C ALA A 162 25.48 -18.44 15.20
N VAL A 163 24.31 -18.71 15.77
CA VAL A 163 23.39 -17.70 16.29
C VAL A 163 24.04 -16.85 17.39
N GLY A 164 24.73 -17.50 18.33
CA GLY A 164 25.47 -16.83 19.38
C GLY A 164 26.61 -15.94 18.87
N PHE A 165 27.33 -16.42 17.86
CA PHE A 165 28.37 -15.62 17.18
C PHE A 165 27.83 -14.36 16.53
N LEU A 166 26.73 -14.45 15.81
CA LEU A 166 26.10 -13.29 15.19
C LEU A 166 25.55 -12.31 16.24
N ARG A 167 24.93 -12.83 17.31
CA ARG A 167 24.40 -11.99 18.41
C ARG A 167 25.49 -11.19 19.12
N GLY A 168 26.65 -11.81 19.34
CA GLY A 168 27.78 -11.17 20.03
C GLY A 168 28.73 -10.39 19.11
N GLY A 169 28.53 -10.45 17.81
CA GLY A 169 29.50 -9.99 16.82
C GLY A 169 29.54 -8.48 16.57
N GLY A 170 28.61 -7.68 17.10
CA GLY A 170 28.54 -6.23 16.90
C GLY A 170 28.22 -5.83 15.46
N TYR A 171 27.30 -6.56 14.82
CA TYR A 171 26.86 -6.27 13.45
C TYR A 171 25.91 -5.09 13.40
N ALA A 172 26.03 -4.26 12.33
CA ALA A 172 25.13 -3.16 12.02
C ALA A 172 24.19 -3.54 10.86
N TYR A 173 22.90 -3.23 11.01
CA TYR A 173 21.95 -3.32 9.92
C TYR A 173 21.98 -2.02 9.14
N THR A 174 22.25 -2.09 7.83
CA THR A 174 22.31 -0.94 6.92
C THR A 174 21.79 -1.33 5.55
N LEU A 175 21.09 -0.41 4.87
CA LEU A 175 20.63 -0.57 3.49
C LEU A 175 21.69 -0.16 2.47
N GLU A 176 22.75 0.52 2.91
CA GLU A 176 23.89 0.98 2.11
C GLU A 176 25.20 0.32 2.60
N PRO A 177 25.32 -1.02 2.55
CA PRO A 177 26.53 -1.70 3.00
C PRO A 177 27.71 -1.43 2.06
N PRO A 178 28.94 -1.50 2.56
CA PRO A 178 30.11 -1.51 1.73
C PRO A 178 30.06 -2.63 0.67
N LEU A 179 30.61 -2.38 -0.50
CA LEU A 179 30.75 -3.42 -1.54
C LEU A 179 31.69 -4.54 -1.02
N LEU A 180 31.26 -5.77 -1.23
CA LEU A 180 32.02 -6.95 -0.86
C LEU A 180 32.73 -7.53 -2.09
N GLY A 181 33.94 -8.02 -1.88
CA GLY A 181 34.75 -8.66 -2.91
C GLY A 181 34.44 -10.14 -3.13
N GLU A 182 35.47 -10.90 -3.52
CA GLU A 182 35.37 -12.32 -3.86
C GLU A 182 34.97 -13.20 -2.66
N HIS A 183 35.53 -12.91 -1.48
CA HIS A 183 35.24 -13.64 -0.25
C HIS A 183 34.16 -12.90 0.56
N SER A 184 32.99 -12.69 -0.06
CA SER A 184 31.94 -11.84 0.48
C SER A 184 31.45 -12.22 1.87
N VAL A 185 31.41 -13.52 2.20
CA VAL A 185 31.01 -13.99 3.54
C VAL A 185 32.11 -13.69 4.59
N ASP A 186 33.38 -13.92 4.25
CA ASP A 186 34.49 -13.57 5.11
C ASP A 186 34.55 -12.07 5.40
N GLU A 187 34.42 -11.26 4.36
CA GLU A 187 34.45 -9.80 4.46
C GLU A 187 33.28 -9.27 5.30
N PHE A 188 32.07 -9.81 5.09
CA PHE A 188 30.92 -9.46 5.91
C PHE A 188 31.11 -9.86 7.38
N LEU A 189 31.50 -11.11 7.65
CA LEU A 189 31.58 -11.63 9.02
C LEU A 189 32.70 -11.00 9.83
N PHE A 190 33.86 -10.76 9.23
CA PHE A 190 35.08 -10.45 9.98
C PHE A 190 35.63 -9.03 9.74
N SER A 191 35.16 -8.34 8.71
CA SER A 191 35.71 -7.02 8.34
C SER A 191 34.66 -5.93 8.41
N THR A 192 33.64 -5.95 7.52
CA THR A 192 32.66 -4.86 7.41
C THR A 192 31.62 -4.89 8.53
N LYS A 193 31.15 -6.07 8.90
CA LYS A 193 30.09 -6.31 9.90
C LYS A 193 28.83 -5.45 9.67
N ALA A 194 28.62 -4.99 8.46
CA ALA A 194 27.54 -4.09 8.07
C ALA A 194 26.81 -4.65 6.85
N GLY A 195 25.49 -4.79 6.93
CA GLY A 195 24.69 -5.35 5.87
C GLY A 195 23.21 -5.42 6.19
N PHE A 196 22.42 -5.95 5.27
CA PHE A 196 20.99 -6.20 5.44
C PHE A 196 20.68 -7.70 5.38
N CYS A 197 19.41 -8.09 5.48
CA CYS A 197 18.99 -9.48 5.70
C CYS A 197 19.63 -10.50 4.75
N GLU A 198 19.88 -10.14 3.48
CA GLU A 198 20.53 -11.03 2.50
C GLU A 198 21.96 -11.39 2.93
N HIS A 199 22.73 -10.46 3.49
CA HIS A 199 24.10 -10.70 3.97
C HIS A 199 24.09 -11.65 5.16
N PHE A 200 23.19 -11.42 6.13
CA PHE A 200 23.05 -12.27 7.31
C PHE A 200 22.60 -13.69 6.93
N ALA A 201 21.56 -13.81 6.10
CA ALA A 201 21.05 -15.12 5.67
C ALA A 201 22.09 -15.89 4.85
N SER A 202 22.75 -15.23 3.89
CA SER A 202 23.80 -15.82 3.05
C SER A 202 24.97 -16.33 3.90
N ALA A 203 25.48 -15.49 4.79
CA ALA A 203 26.60 -15.85 5.64
C ALA A 203 26.26 -17.01 6.59
N PHE A 204 25.07 -16.98 7.20
CA PHE A 204 24.63 -18.04 8.08
C PHE A 204 24.48 -19.38 7.34
N VAL A 205 23.80 -19.39 6.18
CA VAL A 205 23.62 -20.62 5.39
C VAL A 205 24.95 -21.14 4.89
N PHE A 206 25.87 -20.26 4.46
CA PHE A 206 27.22 -20.65 4.08
C PHE A 206 27.95 -21.38 5.23
N MET A 207 27.93 -20.80 6.45
CA MET A 207 28.58 -21.41 7.61
C MET A 207 27.94 -22.74 8.01
N MET A 208 26.60 -22.85 7.93
CA MET A 208 25.90 -24.11 8.19
C MET A 208 26.34 -25.20 7.23
N ARG A 209 26.35 -24.91 5.93
CA ARG A 209 26.82 -25.86 4.90
C ARG A 209 28.27 -26.23 5.07
N ALA A 210 29.13 -25.27 5.38
CA ALA A 210 30.54 -25.52 5.65
C ALA A 210 30.80 -26.39 6.91
N ALA A 211 29.87 -26.31 7.88
CA ALA A 211 29.88 -27.19 9.07
C ALA A 211 29.19 -28.55 8.84
N GLY A 212 28.71 -28.84 7.63
CA GLY A 212 28.01 -30.08 7.31
C GLY A 212 26.52 -30.08 7.71
N VAL A 213 25.93 -28.96 8.08
CA VAL A 213 24.50 -28.82 8.39
C VAL A 213 23.76 -28.39 7.11
N PRO A 214 22.80 -29.20 6.62
CA PRO A 214 22.04 -28.83 5.43
C PRO A 214 21.23 -27.56 5.68
N ALA A 215 21.40 -26.57 4.79
CA ALA A 215 20.76 -25.26 4.96
C ALA A 215 20.40 -24.62 3.62
N ARG A 216 19.39 -23.74 3.62
CA ARG A 216 18.91 -22.99 2.45
C ARG A 216 18.48 -21.58 2.82
N VAL A 217 18.51 -20.67 1.85
CA VAL A 217 18.00 -19.31 2.03
C VAL A 217 16.55 -19.28 1.61
N VAL A 218 15.70 -18.66 2.43
CA VAL A 218 14.29 -18.40 2.10
C VAL A 218 14.10 -16.90 1.97
N THR A 219 13.39 -16.48 0.94
CA THR A 219 13.01 -15.09 0.71
C THR A 219 11.51 -14.91 0.83
N GLY A 220 11.08 -13.70 1.13
CA GLY A 220 9.68 -13.36 1.29
C GLY A 220 9.52 -12.02 1.97
N TYR A 221 8.60 -11.93 2.92
CA TYR A 221 8.38 -10.72 3.71
C TYR A 221 8.31 -11.06 5.20
N GLN A 222 8.62 -10.07 6.05
CA GLN A 222 8.53 -10.22 7.50
C GLN A 222 7.81 -9.03 8.13
N GLY A 223 6.79 -9.29 8.97
CA GLY A 223 6.01 -8.27 9.65
C GLY A 223 4.78 -7.84 8.86
N GLY A 224 4.74 -6.58 8.49
CA GLY A 224 3.57 -5.87 7.95
C GLY A 224 2.87 -5.01 9.00
N GLU A 225 2.33 -3.90 8.57
CA GLU A 225 1.67 -2.88 9.40
C GLU A 225 0.18 -3.20 9.56
N LEU A 226 -0.29 -3.37 10.80
CA LEU A 226 -1.71 -3.54 11.09
C LEU A 226 -2.40 -2.18 11.02
N ASN A 227 -3.36 -2.02 10.13
CA ASN A 227 -4.20 -0.84 10.07
C ASN A 227 -5.30 -0.92 11.14
N PRO A 228 -5.34 0.01 12.12
CA PRO A 228 -6.30 -0.03 13.21
C PRO A 228 -7.74 0.25 12.78
N MET A 229 -7.97 0.77 11.56
CA MET A 229 -9.30 1.14 11.08
C MET A 229 -10.09 -0.05 10.52
N ASP A 230 -9.40 -1.04 9.95
CA ASP A 230 -10.02 -2.20 9.30
C ASP A 230 -9.39 -3.54 9.69
N SER A 231 -8.40 -3.52 10.58
CA SER A 231 -7.66 -4.70 11.06
C SER A 231 -6.93 -5.48 9.95
N ILE A 232 -6.65 -4.84 8.83
CA ILE A 232 -5.92 -5.43 7.71
C ILE A 232 -4.43 -5.20 7.89
N ILE A 233 -3.64 -6.23 7.61
CA ILE A 233 -2.19 -6.14 7.61
C ILE A 233 -1.73 -5.76 6.20
N SER A 234 -1.13 -4.59 6.06
CA SER A 234 -0.49 -4.13 4.84
C SER A 234 0.99 -4.52 4.86
N VAL A 235 1.40 -5.37 3.91
CA VAL A 235 2.79 -5.77 3.70
C VAL A 235 3.34 -4.99 2.51
N ARG A 236 4.45 -4.28 2.74
CA ARG A 236 5.08 -3.42 1.74
C ARG A 236 6.29 -4.08 1.10
N GLN A 237 6.74 -3.55 -0.02
CA GLN A 237 7.99 -4.01 -0.63
C GLN A 237 9.20 -3.80 0.30
N SER A 238 9.17 -2.77 1.12
CA SER A 238 10.17 -2.52 2.17
C SER A 238 10.21 -3.56 3.29
N ASP A 239 9.14 -4.36 3.46
CA ASP A 239 9.10 -5.49 4.40
C ASP A 239 9.75 -6.76 3.83
N ALA A 240 10.31 -6.69 2.59
CA ALA A 240 11.04 -7.80 2.00
C ALA A 240 12.17 -8.28 2.93
N HIS A 241 12.26 -9.60 3.08
CA HIS A 241 13.16 -10.21 4.04
C HIS A 241 13.73 -11.53 3.53
N ALA A 242 14.92 -11.85 4.00
CA ALA A 242 15.57 -13.13 3.77
C ALA A 242 15.97 -13.76 5.10
N TRP A 243 15.73 -15.05 5.25
CA TRP A 243 16.10 -15.84 6.42
C TRP A 243 16.68 -17.19 6.00
N ALA A 244 17.12 -17.97 6.97
CA ALA A 244 17.65 -19.31 6.74
C ALA A 244 16.66 -20.39 7.19
N GLU A 245 16.74 -21.54 6.55
CA GLU A 245 16.21 -22.80 7.07
C GLU A 245 17.32 -23.81 7.15
N VAL A 246 17.37 -24.57 8.25
CA VAL A 246 18.30 -25.67 8.50
C VAL A 246 17.52 -26.96 8.66
N LEU A 247 18.04 -28.05 8.09
CA LEU A 247 17.45 -29.37 8.26
C LEU A 247 18.04 -30.04 9.52
N LEU A 248 17.21 -30.20 10.53
CA LEU A 248 17.59 -30.85 11.76
C LEU A 248 17.01 -32.27 11.85
N PRO A 249 17.80 -33.27 12.28
CA PRO A 249 17.31 -34.64 12.46
C PRO A 249 16.07 -34.69 13.37
N GLY A 250 15.03 -35.38 12.91
CA GLY A 250 13.77 -35.54 13.64
C GLY A 250 12.89 -34.31 13.72
N ARG A 251 13.36 -33.13 13.26
CA ARG A 251 12.60 -31.85 13.28
C ARG A 251 12.28 -31.31 11.88
N GLY A 252 12.92 -31.84 10.84
CA GLY A 252 12.77 -31.32 9.48
C GLY A 252 13.42 -29.94 9.29
N TRP A 253 12.88 -29.14 8.36
CA TRP A 253 13.36 -27.78 8.08
C TRP A 253 12.92 -26.81 9.18
N VAL A 254 13.88 -26.26 9.89
CA VAL A 254 13.68 -25.31 11.00
C VAL A 254 14.10 -23.91 10.54
N ARG A 255 13.22 -22.93 10.69
CA ARG A 255 13.54 -21.54 10.40
C ARG A 255 14.52 -20.98 11.42
N VAL A 256 15.54 -20.30 10.94
CA VAL A 256 16.48 -19.48 11.71
C VAL A 256 16.56 -18.12 11.04
N ASP A 257 16.30 -17.07 11.80
CA ASP A 257 16.51 -15.70 11.33
C ASP A 257 17.79 -15.11 11.92
N PRO A 258 18.89 -15.12 11.15
CA PRO A 258 20.16 -14.62 11.62
C PRO A 258 20.18 -13.10 11.80
N THR A 259 19.33 -12.37 11.06
CA THR A 259 19.18 -10.92 11.21
C THR A 259 18.53 -10.59 12.55
N ALA A 260 17.48 -11.32 12.91
CA ALA A 260 16.81 -11.17 14.21
C ALA A 260 17.75 -11.49 15.39
N ALA A 261 18.65 -12.46 15.21
CA ALA A 261 19.64 -12.81 16.22
C ALA A 261 20.68 -11.71 16.40
N ALA A 262 21.19 -11.13 15.32
CA ALA A 262 22.23 -10.10 15.33
C ALA A 262 21.69 -8.70 15.70
N VAL A 263 20.48 -8.36 15.22
CA VAL A 263 19.84 -7.04 15.36
C VAL A 263 18.37 -7.21 15.77
N PRO A 264 18.08 -7.53 17.05
CA PRO A 264 16.71 -7.83 17.52
C PRO A 264 15.70 -6.70 17.23
N GLY A 265 16.12 -5.45 17.28
CA GLY A 265 15.28 -4.28 16.98
C GLY A 265 14.63 -4.29 15.59
N ARG A 266 15.18 -5.06 14.64
CA ARG A 266 14.59 -5.22 13.29
C ARG A 266 13.25 -5.97 13.35
N LEU A 267 13.13 -6.97 14.19
CA LEU A 267 11.91 -7.77 14.35
C LEU A 267 10.82 -7.05 15.14
N GLU A 268 11.22 -6.38 16.22
CA GLU A 268 10.30 -5.76 17.17
C GLU A 268 9.74 -4.44 16.68
N SER A 269 10.54 -3.67 15.96
CA SER A 269 10.25 -2.28 15.60
C SER A 269 10.25 -2.01 14.11
N GLY A 270 10.45 -3.03 13.28
CA GLY A 270 10.55 -2.91 11.84
C GLY A 270 11.85 -2.24 11.37
N MET A 271 11.95 -2.01 10.06
CA MET A 271 13.14 -1.46 9.41
C MET A 271 13.52 -0.07 9.92
N ALA A 272 12.52 0.78 10.22
CA ALA A 272 12.74 2.19 10.58
C ALA A 272 13.60 2.41 11.83
N ARG A 273 13.64 1.44 12.76
CA ARG A 273 14.46 1.53 13.98
C ARG A 273 15.76 0.71 13.92
N ALA A 274 15.88 -0.17 12.94
CA ALA A 274 17.06 -0.99 12.75
C ALA A 274 18.16 -0.30 11.94
N VAL A 275 17.79 0.68 11.11
CA VAL A 275 18.68 1.41 10.20
C VAL A 275 19.21 2.67 10.91
N PRO A 276 20.50 3.04 10.76
CA PRO A 276 21.06 4.26 11.28
C PRO A 276 20.27 5.50 10.82
N GLN A 277 20.08 6.50 11.71
CA GLN A 277 19.27 7.69 11.43
C GLN A 277 19.76 8.55 10.25
N ALA A 278 21.01 8.35 9.81
CA ALA A 278 21.61 9.06 8.69
C ALA A 278 21.22 8.48 7.32
N GLU A 279 20.70 7.27 7.25
CA GLU A 279 20.31 6.63 5.99
C GLU A 279 18.93 7.09 5.52
N ALA A 280 18.74 7.13 4.19
CA ALA A 280 17.47 7.51 3.58
C ALA A 280 16.40 6.42 3.81
N LEU A 281 15.52 6.65 4.77
CA LEU A 281 14.33 5.82 4.98
C LEU A 281 13.22 6.19 3.99
N PRO A 282 12.37 5.22 3.60
CA PRO A 282 11.12 5.49 2.88
C PRO A 282 10.32 6.63 3.54
N LEU A 283 9.68 7.47 2.72
CA LEU A 283 9.04 8.73 3.18
C LEU A 283 8.04 8.51 4.32
N LEU A 284 7.27 7.43 4.27
CA LEU A 284 6.24 7.11 5.25
C LEU A 284 6.77 6.48 6.55
N MET A 285 8.03 6.07 6.57
CA MET A 285 8.70 5.55 7.77
C MET A 285 9.39 6.65 8.58
N ARG A 286 9.44 7.89 8.08
CA ARG A 286 10.06 9.03 8.79
C ARG A 286 9.21 9.47 9.99
N PRO A 287 9.79 9.57 11.20
CA PRO A 287 9.04 9.93 12.42
C PRO A 287 8.32 11.28 12.36
N GLN A 288 8.86 12.22 11.57
CA GLN A 288 8.31 13.58 11.45
C GLN A 288 6.96 13.65 10.70
N LEU A 289 6.52 12.58 10.04
CA LEU A 289 5.31 12.53 9.21
C LEU A 289 4.20 11.64 9.81
N GLU A 290 4.19 11.44 11.13
CA GLU A 290 3.20 10.59 11.81
C GLU A 290 1.74 11.03 11.60
N TRP A 291 1.49 12.32 11.46
CA TRP A 291 0.14 12.84 11.17
C TRP A 291 -0.41 12.39 9.81
N LEU A 292 0.45 12.13 8.83
CA LEU A 292 0.06 11.59 7.53
C LEU A 292 -0.34 10.12 7.61
N ARG A 293 0.12 9.37 8.62
CA ARG A 293 -0.23 7.96 8.81
C ARG A 293 -1.74 7.78 8.99
N GLY A 294 -2.37 8.59 9.86
CA GLY A 294 -3.80 8.51 10.08
C GLY A 294 -4.64 8.81 8.83
N LEU A 295 -4.18 9.72 7.96
CA LEU A 295 -4.84 10.00 6.68
C LEU A 295 -4.63 8.86 5.69
N ARG A 296 -3.42 8.32 5.63
CA ARG A 296 -3.07 7.15 4.82
C ARG A 296 -3.90 5.93 5.22
N ASP A 297 -4.00 5.62 6.52
CA ASP A 297 -4.71 4.44 7.03
C ASP A 297 -6.20 4.49 6.65
N ARG A 298 -6.80 5.68 6.73
CA ARG A 298 -8.19 5.90 6.26
C ARG A 298 -8.31 5.70 4.75
N TRP A 299 -7.37 6.23 3.98
CA TRP A 299 -7.36 6.07 2.53
C TRP A 299 -7.12 4.62 2.12
N GLU A 300 -6.19 3.93 2.77
CA GLU A 300 -5.89 2.51 2.53
C GLU A 300 -7.11 1.63 2.85
N ALA A 301 -7.84 1.91 3.95
CA ALA A 301 -9.08 1.20 4.29
C ALA A 301 -10.17 1.39 3.22
N VAL A 302 -10.36 2.63 2.74
CA VAL A 302 -11.32 2.91 1.65
C VAL A 302 -10.88 2.25 0.35
N ALA A 303 -9.61 2.38 -0.01
CA ALA A 303 -9.05 1.78 -1.21
C ALA A 303 -9.10 0.25 -1.18
N HIS A 304 -8.87 -0.37 0.01
CA HIS A 304 -9.00 -1.81 0.16
C HIS A 304 -10.44 -2.27 -0.05
N LYS A 305 -11.43 -1.67 0.62
CA LYS A 305 -12.86 -1.99 0.43
C LYS A 305 -13.30 -1.84 -1.02
N TRP A 306 -12.86 -0.76 -1.67
CA TRP A 306 -13.11 -0.55 -3.10
C TRP A 306 -12.50 -1.68 -3.96
N ASN A 307 -11.24 -2.03 -3.70
CA ASN A 307 -10.55 -3.08 -4.44
C ASN A 307 -11.18 -4.46 -4.23
N VAL A 308 -11.55 -4.81 -2.99
CA VAL A 308 -12.26 -6.06 -2.68
C VAL A 308 -13.62 -6.10 -3.39
N TRP A 309 -14.33 -4.97 -3.42
CA TRP A 309 -15.60 -4.86 -4.13
C TRP A 309 -15.42 -5.04 -5.64
N VAL A 310 -14.43 -4.37 -6.25
CA VAL A 310 -14.14 -4.46 -7.70
C VAL A 310 -13.63 -5.87 -8.08
N LEU A 311 -12.71 -6.46 -7.30
CA LEU A 311 -12.20 -7.81 -7.56
C LEU A 311 -13.24 -8.91 -7.30
N GLY A 312 -14.15 -8.67 -6.36
CA GLY A 312 -15.27 -9.55 -6.07
C GLY A 312 -16.48 -9.36 -6.99
N TYR A 313 -16.39 -8.43 -7.96
CA TYR A 313 -17.47 -8.15 -8.93
C TYR A 313 -17.41 -9.21 -10.05
N ASN A 314 -18.03 -10.34 -9.79
CA ASN A 314 -18.18 -11.43 -10.74
C ASN A 314 -19.58 -11.41 -11.41
N PRO A 315 -19.82 -12.20 -12.46
CA PRO A 315 -21.12 -12.25 -13.13
C PRO A 315 -22.30 -12.64 -12.21
N GLU A 316 -22.04 -13.39 -11.13
CA GLU A 316 -23.06 -13.77 -10.15
C GLU A 316 -23.47 -12.57 -9.29
N ARG A 317 -22.53 -11.85 -8.72
CA ARG A 317 -22.82 -10.59 -7.97
C ARG A 317 -23.43 -9.50 -8.86
N GLN A 318 -23.08 -9.48 -10.14
CA GLN A 318 -23.71 -8.59 -11.09
C GLN A 318 -25.21 -8.93 -11.25
N ARG A 319 -25.55 -10.22 -11.34
CA ARG A 319 -26.95 -10.69 -11.41
C ARG A 319 -27.70 -10.40 -10.10
N ASP A 320 -27.08 -10.63 -8.93
CA ASP A 320 -27.67 -10.33 -7.62
C ASP A 320 -27.95 -8.84 -7.45
N LEU A 321 -27.02 -7.98 -7.88
CA LEU A 321 -27.22 -6.52 -7.88
C LEU A 321 -28.36 -6.14 -8.83
N MET A 322 -28.39 -6.69 -10.03
CA MET A 322 -29.48 -6.46 -11.00
C MET A 322 -30.82 -6.99 -10.46
N ALA A 323 -30.82 -8.15 -9.82
CA ALA A 323 -32.02 -8.72 -9.18
C ALA A 323 -32.54 -7.81 -8.05
N SER A 324 -31.68 -7.19 -7.26
CA SER A 324 -32.06 -6.25 -6.19
C SER A 324 -32.72 -4.98 -6.73
N PHE A 325 -32.45 -4.60 -7.96
CA PHE A 325 -33.14 -3.52 -8.69
C PHE A 325 -34.35 -4.02 -9.50
N GLY A 326 -34.76 -5.29 -9.32
CA GLY A 326 -35.89 -5.87 -10.04
C GLY A 326 -35.58 -6.31 -11.48
N MET A 327 -34.31 -6.48 -11.82
CA MET A 327 -33.84 -6.75 -13.18
C MET A 327 -33.06 -8.07 -13.29
N GLY A 328 -33.61 -9.15 -12.72
CA GLY A 328 -32.95 -10.47 -12.69
C GLY A 328 -32.58 -11.06 -14.08
N ASP A 329 -33.30 -10.68 -15.14
CA ASP A 329 -33.08 -11.13 -16.51
C ASP A 329 -32.71 -9.98 -17.46
N ALA A 330 -31.95 -8.99 -16.99
CA ALA A 330 -31.61 -7.81 -17.80
C ALA A 330 -30.74 -8.19 -19.01
N ASP A 331 -31.34 -8.11 -20.22
CA ASP A 331 -30.61 -8.19 -21.49
C ASP A 331 -29.75 -6.94 -21.70
N TRP A 332 -28.69 -7.05 -22.51
CA TRP A 332 -27.80 -5.94 -22.87
C TRP A 332 -28.54 -4.68 -23.36
N ARG A 333 -29.71 -4.86 -23.97
CA ARG A 333 -30.58 -3.77 -24.46
C ARG A 333 -31.16 -2.93 -23.32
N SER A 334 -31.62 -3.57 -22.25
CA SER A 334 -32.14 -2.89 -21.05
C SER A 334 -31.05 -2.12 -20.31
N LEU A 335 -29.83 -2.70 -20.20
CA LEU A 335 -28.67 -2.04 -19.64
C LEU A 335 -28.26 -0.80 -20.44
N THR A 336 -28.26 -0.91 -21.76
CA THR A 336 -27.95 0.19 -22.67
C THR A 336 -29.01 1.29 -22.55
N ALA A 337 -30.28 0.96 -22.50
CA ALA A 337 -31.38 1.92 -22.31
C ALA A 337 -31.25 2.66 -20.97
N MET A 338 -30.91 1.97 -19.88
CA MET A 338 -30.69 2.59 -18.59
C MET A 338 -29.48 3.52 -18.58
N LEU A 339 -28.39 3.14 -19.22
CA LEU A 339 -27.20 3.99 -19.36
C LEU A 339 -27.56 5.31 -20.08
N PHE A 340 -28.30 5.23 -21.18
CA PHE A 340 -28.75 6.41 -21.90
C PHE A 340 -29.74 7.25 -21.08
N ALA A 341 -30.67 6.64 -20.34
CA ALA A 341 -31.59 7.33 -19.45
C ALA A 341 -30.83 8.07 -18.33
N PHE A 342 -29.83 7.41 -17.71
CA PHE A 342 -28.99 8.02 -16.68
C PHE A 342 -28.17 9.20 -17.23
N LEU A 343 -27.48 9.00 -18.36
CA LEU A 343 -26.69 10.05 -19.01
C LEU A 343 -27.58 11.20 -19.44
N GLY A 344 -28.76 10.94 -20.00
CA GLY A 344 -29.74 11.95 -20.36
C GLY A 344 -30.22 12.77 -19.18
N THR A 345 -30.59 12.11 -18.08
CA THR A 345 -31.01 12.77 -16.85
C THR A 345 -29.88 13.62 -16.25
N MET A 346 -28.67 13.10 -16.21
CA MET A 346 -27.48 13.83 -15.71
C MET A 346 -27.23 15.09 -16.57
N THR A 347 -27.30 14.94 -17.89
CA THR A 347 -27.11 16.05 -18.83
C THR A 347 -28.18 17.11 -18.64
N LEU A 348 -29.45 16.72 -18.48
CA LEU A 348 -30.56 17.66 -18.22
C LEU A 348 -30.37 18.38 -16.87
N CYS A 349 -29.95 17.68 -15.83
CA CYS A 349 -29.66 18.30 -14.53
C CYS A 349 -28.52 19.32 -14.62
N LEU A 350 -27.43 18.98 -15.31
CA LEU A 350 -26.30 19.88 -15.54
C LEU A 350 -26.72 21.11 -16.38
N LEU A 351 -27.54 20.91 -17.42
CA LEU A 351 -28.06 21.97 -18.23
C LEU A 351 -28.96 22.91 -17.42
N ALA A 352 -29.91 22.36 -16.65
CA ALA A 352 -30.77 23.13 -15.76
C ALA A 352 -30.01 23.94 -14.72
N TRP A 353 -28.94 23.33 -14.14
CA TRP A 353 -28.05 24.01 -13.20
C TRP A 353 -27.24 25.13 -13.87
N SER A 354 -26.72 24.88 -15.07
CA SER A 354 -26.03 25.89 -15.89
C SER A 354 -26.92 27.06 -16.23
N LEU A 355 -28.16 26.80 -16.72
CA LEU A 355 -29.14 27.81 -17.03
C LEU A 355 -29.54 28.64 -15.80
N LYS A 356 -29.70 28.02 -14.63
CA LYS A 356 -29.94 28.74 -13.35
C LYS A 356 -28.74 29.61 -12.94
N ARG A 357 -27.52 29.25 -13.25
CA ARG A 357 -26.33 30.07 -12.99
C ARG A 357 -26.24 31.28 -13.95
N LEU A 358 -26.56 31.06 -15.22
CA LEU A 358 -26.58 32.14 -16.24
C LEU A 358 -27.70 33.13 -15.98
N ALA A 359 -28.83 32.69 -15.41
CA ALA A 359 -30.00 33.54 -15.12
C ALA A 359 -29.90 34.40 -13.85
N ARG A 360 -28.72 34.49 -13.20
CA ARG A 360 -28.56 35.41 -12.05
C ARG A 360 -28.44 36.84 -12.58
N PRO A 361 -29.50 37.67 -12.48
CA PRO A 361 -29.44 39.04 -12.97
C PRO A 361 -28.46 39.85 -12.15
N ASP A 362 -27.72 40.73 -12.82
CA ASP A 362 -26.73 41.62 -12.21
C ASP A 362 -27.38 42.44 -11.06
N PRO A 363 -26.85 42.29 -9.82
CA PRO A 363 -27.41 42.94 -8.65
C PRO A 363 -27.41 44.48 -8.73
N VAL A 364 -26.51 45.07 -9.51
CA VAL A 364 -26.45 46.52 -9.75
C VAL A 364 -27.59 46.92 -10.66
N GLN A 365 -27.85 46.16 -11.72
CA GLN A 365 -28.92 46.39 -12.66
C GLN A 365 -30.32 46.20 -12.04
N GLN A 366 -30.44 45.17 -11.14
CA GLN A 366 -31.69 44.98 -10.37
C GLN A 366 -32.00 46.18 -9.48
N ALA A 367 -31.02 46.68 -8.72
CA ALA A 367 -31.21 47.85 -7.87
C ALA A 367 -31.59 49.09 -8.68
N TRP A 368 -30.99 49.24 -9.86
CA TRP A 368 -31.34 50.36 -10.77
C TRP A 368 -32.76 50.26 -11.31
N ARG A 369 -33.19 49.08 -11.75
CA ARG A 369 -34.57 48.86 -12.20
C ARG A 369 -35.57 49.19 -11.11
N ALA A 370 -35.37 48.66 -9.91
CA ALA A 370 -36.21 48.94 -8.74
C ALA A 370 -36.28 50.45 -8.43
N PHE A 371 -35.17 51.19 -8.62
CA PHE A 371 -35.13 52.62 -8.45
C PHE A 371 -35.93 53.34 -9.54
N CYS A 372 -35.81 52.93 -10.82
CA CYS A 372 -36.61 53.48 -11.91
C CYS A 372 -38.11 53.23 -11.69
N ASP A 373 -38.50 52.03 -11.25
CA ASP A 373 -39.89 51.68 -10.96
C ASP A 373 -40.48 52.58 -9.85
N LYS A 374 -39.72 52.84 -8.79
CA LYS A 374 -40.13 53.78 -7.73
C LYS A 374 -40.31 55.23 -8.20
N LEU A 375 -39.51 55.67 -9.14
CA LEU A 375 -39.62 56.99 -9.75
C LEU A 375 -40.79 57.03 -10.74
N ALA A 376 -41.08 55.98 -11.49
CA ALA A 376 -42.23 55.87 -12.41
C ALA A 376 -43.55 55.99 -11.63
N VAL A 377 -43.68 55.31 -10.47
CA VAL A 377 -44.83 55.42 -9.54
C VAL A 377 -45.03 56.88 -9.09
N ARG A 378 -43.94 57.68 -9.03
CA ARG A 378 -44.02 59.13 -8.71
C ARG A 378 -44.18 60.06 -9.95
N GLY A 379 -44.52 59.46 -11.08
CA GLY A 379 -44.79 60.18 -12.30
C GLY A 379 -43.57 60.57 -13.16
N VAL A 380 -42.41 59.99 -12.88
CA VAL A 380 -41.18 60.24 -13.63
C VAL A 380 -40.67 58.95 -14.28
N GLU A 381 -41.25 58.62 -15.44
CA GLU A 381 -40.82 57.44 -16.20
C GLU A 381 -39.51 57.68 -16.95
N ARG A 382 -38.69 56.63 -17.12
CA ARG A 382 -37.45 56.67 -17.87
C ARG A 382 -37.68 56.34 -19.32
N ALA A 383 -37.25 57.20 -20.26
CA ALA A 383 -37.28 56.89 -21.67
C ALA A 383 -36.26 55.77 -22.03
N PRO A 384 -36.59 54.89 -23.01
CA PRO A 384 -35.69 53.75 -23.36
C PRO A 384 -34.25 54.13 -23.75
N SER A 385 -34.07 55.27 -24.39
CA SER A 385 -32.82 55.83 -24.85
C SER A 385 -32.10 56.75 -23.81
N GLU A 386 -32.76 57.03 -22.67
CA GLU A 386 -32.26 58.00 -21.69
C GLU A 386 -31.15 57.42 -20.85
N GLY A 387 -30.01 58.10 -20.80
CA GLY A 387 -28.86 57.72 -19.98
C GLY A 387 -29.14 57.79 -18.48
N PRO A 388 -28.52 56.97 -17.63
CA PRO A 388 -28.77 56.96 -16.18
C PRO A 388 -28.48 58.28 -15.50
N ARG A 389 -27.48 59.06 -15.96
CA ARG A 389 -27.16 60.40 -15.47
C ARG A 389 -28.24 61.44 -15.81
N ASP A 390 -28.70 61.43 -17.07
CA ASP A 390 -29.68 62.38 -17.57
C ASP A 390 -31.03 62.11 -16.91
N TYR A 391 -31.40 60.83 -16.78
CA TYR A 391 -32.60 60.44 -16.08
C TYR A 391 -32.59 60.86 -14.60
N ALA A 392 -31.48 60.62 -13.87
CA ALA A 392 -31.37 61.05 -12.49
C ALA A 392 -31.41 62.59 -12.35
N ALA A 393 -30.80 63.32 -13.29
CA ALA A 393 -30.83 64.82 -13.29
C ALA A 393 -32.24 65.34 -13.60
N ARG A 394 -32.98 64.71 -14.53
CA ARG A 394 -34.37 65.11 -14.84
C ARG A 394 -35.33 64.75 -13.70
N ALA A 395 -35.17 63.54 -13.08
CA ALA A 395 -35.97 63.14 -11.94
C ALA A 395 -35.72 64.06 -10.72
N ALA A 396 -34.49 64.49 -10.50
CA ALA A 396 -34.12 65.42 -9.41
C ALA A 396 -34.69 66.83 -9.59
N ARG A 397 -34.96 67.22 -10.81
CA ARG A 397 -35.67 68.50 -11.11
C ARG A 397 -37.15 68.33 -10.87
N ALA A 398 -37.73 67.21 -11.26
CA ALA A 398 -39.16 66.92 -11.11
C ALA A 398 -39.58 66.68 -9.66
N LEU A 399 -38.66 66.20 -8.81
CA LEU A 399 -38.91 65.87 -7.41
C LEU A 399 -37.93 66.61 -6.49
N PRO A 400 -38.09 67.92 -6.22
CA PRO A 400 -37.12 68.71 -5.46
C PRO A 400 -36.88 68.21 -4.03
N GLY A 401 -37.91 67.70 -3.36
CA GLY A 401 -37.82 67.15 -2.00
C GLY A 401 -36.92 65.90 -1.89
N ALA A 402 -36.76 65.15 -3.01
CA ALA A 402 -35.91 63.90 -3.06
C ALA A 402 -34.60 64.11 -3.84
N ARG A 403 -34.33 65.37 -4.27
CA ARG A 403 -33.21 65.69 -5.19
C ARG A 403 -31.86 65.07 -4.78
N ARG A 404 -31.48 65.20 -3.47
CA ARG A 404 -30.18 64.67 -2.98
C ARG A 404 -30.08 63.17 -3.09
N SER A 405 -31.12 62.43 -2.74
CA SER A 405 -31.19 60.98 -2.79
C SER A 405 -31.14 60.48 -4.25
N ILE A 406 -31.90 61.08 -5.18
CA ILE A 406 -31.92 60.71 -6.59
C ILE A 406 -30.56 60.91 -7.23
N LEU A 407 -29.89 62.04 -7.03
CA LEU A 407 -28.56 62.25 -7.60
C LEU A 407 -27.50 61.34 -7.00
N ARG A 408 -27.59 61.02 -5.70
CA ARG A 408 -26.69 60.10 -5.03
C ARG A 408 -26.83 58.68 -5.55
N ILE A 409 -28.05 58.17 -5.72
CA ILE A 409 -28.34 56.86 -6.29
C ILE A 409 -27.84 56.78 -7.72
N GLY A 410 -28.17 57.80 -8.57
CA GLY A 410 -27.73 57.85 -9.95
C GLY A 410 -26.20 57.86 -10.09
N ALA A 411 -25.52 58.71 -9.32
CA ALA A 411 -24.04 58.76 -9.31
C ALA A 411 -23.40 57.44 -8.89
N LEU A 412 -23.93 56.80 -7.82
CA LEU A 412 -23.45 55.51 -7.36
C LEU A 412 -23.66 54.39 -8.37
N TYR A 413 -24.86 54.35 -9.02
CA TYR A 413 -25.13 53.39 -10.08
C TYR A 413 -24.16 53.55 -11.26
N VAL A 414 -23.97 54.79 -11.74
CA VAL A 414 -23.03 55.06 -12.83
C VAL A 414 -21.61 54.67 -12.49
N GLY A 415 -21.15 54.99 -11.26
CA GLY A 415 -19.84 54.55 -10.80
C GLY A 415 -19.67 53.05 -10.76
N LEU A 416 -20.70 52.31 -10.32
CA LEU A 416 -20.65 50.82 -10.25
C LEU A 416 -20.80 50.17 -11.64
N ARG A 417 -21.51 50.79 -12.58
CA ARG A 417 -21.79 50.20 -13.91
C ARG A 417 -20.69 50.50 -14.92
N TYR A 418 -20.11 51.68 -14.87
CA TYR A 418 -19.17 52.21 -15.87
C TYR A 418 -17.81 52.60 -15.30
N GLY A 419 -17.62 52.50 -13.97
CA GLY A 419 -16.35 52.79 -13.32
C GLY A 419 -15.46 51.56 -13.20
N ALA A 420 -14.17 51.76 -13.01
CA ALA A 420 -13.15 50.72 -13.00
C ALA A 420 -13.18 49.76 -11.79
N GLN A 421 -13.89 50.06 -10.70
CA GLN A 421 -13.92 49.24 -9.48
C GLN A 421 -15.32 49.15 -8.86
N ALA A 422 -16.02 48.04 -9.10
CA ALA A 422 -17.24 47.69 -8.40
C ALA A 422 -16.93 46.89 -7.13
N THR A 423 -16.92 47.52 -5.95
CA THR A 423 -16.72 46.84 -4.66
C THR A 423 -18.06 46.29 -4.13
N GLN A 424 -18.04 45.13 -3.48
CA GLN A 424 -19.21 44.50 -2.88
C GLN A 424 -19.93 45.43 -1.87
N SER A 425 -19.17 46.23 -1.12
CA SER A 425 -19.69 47.24 -0.19
C SER A 425 -20.47 48.37 -0.88
N ALA A 426 -20.03 48.80 -2.06
CA ALA A 426 -20.74 49.82 -2.84
C ALA A 426 -22.05 49.29 -3.45
N VAL A 427 -22.10 48.03 -3.87
CA VAL A 427 -23.34 47.36 -4.33
C VAL A 427 -24.36 47.26 -3.19
N THR A 428 -23.91 46.87 -1.99
CA THR A 428 -24.77 46.79 -0.79
C THR A 428 -25.31 48.18 -0.43
N ARG A 429 -24.47 49.21 -0.52
CA ARG A 429 -24.86 50.62 -0.29
C ARG A 429 -25.89 51.11 -1.31
N LEU A 430 -25.75 50.79 -2.59
CA LEU A 430 -26.75 51.11 -3.63
C LEU A 430 -28.10 50.47 -3.29
N ARG A 431 -28.14 49.18 -2.98
CA ARG A 431 -29.38 48.48 -2.61
C ARG A 431 -30.07 49.11 -1.38
N LYS A 432 -29.27 49.49 -0.35
CA LYS A 432 -29.80 50.15 0.83
C LYS A 432 -30.44 51.50 0.50
N LEU A 433 -29.74 52.34 -0.26
CA LEU A 433 -30.24 53.66 -0.68
C LEU A 433 -31.51 53.56 -1.53
N VAL A 434 -31.58 52.58 -2.45
CA VAL A 434 -32.78 52.35 -3.27
C VAL A 434 -33.94 51.81 -2.43
N ARG A 435 -33.68 51.04 -1.35
CA ARG A 435 -34.73 50.56 -0.44
C ARG A 435 -35.34 51.69 0.40
N GLU A 436 -34.47 52.57 0.91
CA GLU A 436 -34.84 53.72 1.75
C GLU A 436 -35.47 54.87 0.96
N PHE A 437 -35.30 54.90 -0.37
CA PHE A 437 -35.92 55.84 -1.26
C PHE A 437 -37.38 55.46 -1.56
#